data_71152e2d416ad328f10e11ad70db47ac
#
_entry.id   71152e2d416ad328f10e11ad70db47ac
#
_cell.length_a   1.000
_cell.length_b   1.000
_cell.length_c   1.000
_cell.angle_alpha   90.00
_cell.angle_beta   90.00
_cell.angle_gamma   90.00
#
_symmetry.space_group_name_H-M   'P 1'
#
loop_
_entity.id
_entity.type
_entity.pdbx_description
1 polymer ?
#
loop_
_entity_poly.entity_id
_entity_poly.type
_entity_poly.pdbx_seq_one_letter_code
_entity_poly.pdbx_strand_id
1 'polypeptide(L)'
;GNVLFLFYSLIGDSPESIMMLKINLDTWDVASSEKVLSPKKNYEGGKLPLTKSMPGSSTLRYGGPVKELRDPCIYKEDDKLYMLYSLAGECGIGLSQIYNIGKS
;
A
#
# COMPACT_ATOMS: atom_id res chain seq x y z
N GLY A 1 -3.98 -24.61 2.11
CA GLY A 1 -5.03 -24.22 1.18
C GLY A 1 -4.59 -23.10 0.26
N ASN A 2 -5.39 -22.84 -0.75
CA ASN A 2 -5.09 -21.77 -1.71
C ASN A 2 -5.52 -20.43 -1.15
N VAL A 3 -4.59 -19.50 -1.03
CA VAL A 3 -4.83 -18.17 -0.49
C VAL A 3 -4.29 -17.13 -1.47
N LEU A 4 -5.10 -16.11 -1.73
CA LEU A 4 -4.68 -14.94 -2.49
C LEU A 4 -4.43 -13.78 -1.52
N PHE A 5 -3.27 -13.16 -1.65
CA PHE A 5 -2.95 -11.91 -0.96
C PHE A 5 -3.08 -10.79 -1.96
N LEU A 6 -4.02 -9.88 -1.72
CA LEU A 6 -4.28 -8.74 -2.59
C LEU A 6 -3.86 -7.46 -1.89
N PHE A 7 -2.94 -6.73 -2.50
CA PHE A 7 -2.47 -5.44 -1.98
C PHE A 7 -3.16 -4.32 -2.72
N TYR A 8 -3.59 -3.30 -1.99
CA TYR A 8 -4.38 -2.19 -2.55
C TYR A 8 -4.25 -0.96 -1.67
N SER A 9 -4.74 0.16 -2.13
CA SER A 9 -4.97 1.35 -1.32
C SER A 9 -6.38 1.85 -1.57
N LEU A 10 -6.92 2.61 -0.60
CA LEU A 10 -8.30 3.11 -0.69
C LEU A 10 -8.32 4.61 -0.89
N ILE A 11 -8.95 5.05 -1.98
CA ILE A 11 -9.24 6.46 -2.18
C ILE A 11 -10.21 6.91 -1.09
N GLY A 12 -9.90 8.02 -0.46
CA GLY A 12 -10.70 8.54 0.65
C GLY A 12 -10.11 8.27 2.02
N ASP A 13 -9.12 7.39 2.13
CA ASP A 13 -8.41 7.18 3.39
C ASP A 13 -7.59 8.40 3.78
N SER A 14 -7.37 8.55 5.07
CA SER A 14 -6.59 9.64 5.64
C SER A 14 -5.67 9.09 6.75
N PRO A 15 -4.40 8.79 6.43
CA PRO A 15 -3.74 8.85 5.13
C PRO A 15 -4.01 7.63 4.28
N GLU A 16 -3.97 7.76 2.97
CA GLU A 16 -4.02 6.61 2.07
C GLU A 16 -2.78 5.75 2.32
N SER A 17 -3.00 4.44 2.51
CA SER A 17 -1.99 3.50 2.97
C SER A 17 -2.13 2.20 2.20
N ILE A 18 -1.08 1.37 2.24
CA ILE A 18 -1.12 0.07 1.59
C ILE A 18 -1.84 -0.91 2.50
N MET A 19 -2.88 -1.53 1.96
CA MET A 19 -3.73 -2.50 2.61
C MET A 19 -3.52 -3.87 2.00
N MET A 20 -3.84 -4.92 2.74
CA MET A 20 -3.78 -6.29 2.25
C MET A 20 -5.08 -7.02 2.60
N LEU A 21 -5.66 -7.67 1.60
CA LEU A 21 -6.74 -8.64 1.79
C LEU A 21 -6.17 -10.04 1.67
N LYS A 22 -6.65 -10.92 2.54
CA LYS A 22 -6.36 -12.35 2.46
C LYS A 22 -7.66 -13.05 2.06
N ILE A 23 -7.65 -13.70 0.90
CA ILE A 23 -8.84 -14.32 0.31
C ILE A 23 -8.60 -15.82 0.19
N ASN A 24 -9.54 -16.60 0.70
CA ASN A 24 -9.54 -18.05 0.51
C ASN A 24 -10.05 -18.36 -0.90
N LEU A 25 -9.20 -18.92 -1.76
CA LEU A 25 -9.55 -19.16 -3.15
C LEU A 25 -10.50 -20.35 -3.33
N ASP A 26 -10.63 -21.22 -2.33
CA ASP A 26 -11.58 -22.34 -2.41
C ASP A 26 -13.01 -21.87 -2.20
N THR A 27 -13.21 -20.93 -1.30
CA THR A 27 -14.55 -20.41 -0.95
C THR A 27 -14.79 -18.98 -1.42
N TRP A 28 -13.73 -18.26 -1.79
CA TRP A 28 -13.75 -16.82 -2.14
C TRP A 28 -14.14 -15.91 -0.97
N ASP A 29 -14.03 -16.43 0.24
CA ASP A 29 -14.27 -15.63 1.44
C ASP A 29 -13.06 -14.79 1.78
N VAL A 30 -13.31 -13.56 2.23
CA VAL A 30 -12.27 -12.68 2.75
C VAL A 30 -11.97 -13.10 4.19
N ALA A 31 -10.76 -13.61 4.43
CA ALA A 31 -10.36 -14.06 5.76
C ALA A 31 -9.93 -12.90 6.64
N SER A 32 -9.28 -11.89 6.08
CA SER A 32 -8.82 -10.73 6.85
C SER A 32 -8.50 -9.56 5.95
N SER A 33 -8.49 -8.37 6.55
CA SER A 33 -8.07 -7.14 5.90
C SER A 33 -7.22 -6.36 6.90
N GLU A 34 -6.03 -5.90 6.48
CA GLU A 34 -5.16 -5.17 7.40
C GLU A 34 -4.34 -4.11 6.66
N LYS A 35 -3.94 -3.09 7.42
CA LYS A 35 -3.01 -2.08 6.94
C LYS A 35 -1.59 -2.62 7.12
N VAL A 36 -0.83 -2.70 6.03
CA VAL A 36 0.52 -3.27 6.07
C VAL A 36 1.61 -2.21 5.97
N LEU A 37 1.32 -1.07 5.38
CA LEU A 37 2.30 0.01 5.24
C LEU A 37 1.59 1.35 5.21
N SER A 38 2.03 2.28 6.06
CA SER A 38 1.51 3.65 6.08
C SER A 38 2.67 4.64 5.93
N PRO A 39 2.41 5.89 5.49
CA PRO A 39 3.49 6.86 5.31
C PRO A 39 4.06 7.28 6.67
N LYS A 40 5.28 6.83 6.96
CA LYS A 40 5.97 7.09 8.24
C LYS A 40 7.29 7.81 8.05
N LYS A 41 8.07 7.38 7.06
CA LYS A 41 9.40 7.95 6.82
C LYS A 41 9.28 9.28 6.08
N ASN A 42 10.29 10.15 6.25
CA ASN A 42 10.29 11.46 5.59
C ASN A 42 10.09 11.37 4.08
N TYR A 43 10.80 10.46 3.43
CA TYR A 43 10.71 10.32 1.97
C TYR A 43 9.33 9.79 1.53
N GLU A 44 8.59 9.18 2.44
CA GLU A 44 7.22 8.70 2.16
C GLU A 44 6.17 9.79 2.38
N GLY A 45 6.57 10.96 2.82
CA GLY A 45 5.65 12.02 3.20
C GLY A 45 5.15 11.92 4.62
N GLY A 46 5.85 11.13 5.48
CA GLY A 46 5.40 10.84 6.84
C GLY A 46 5.25 12.05 7.76
N LYS A 47 6.00 13.13 7.49
CA LYS A 47 5.93 14.36 8.28
C LYS A 47 5.02 15.43 7.65
N LEU A 48 4.44 15.14 6.50
CA LEU A 48 3.52 16.09 5.86
C LEU A 48 2.18 16.11 6.59
N PRO A 49 1.40 17.19 6.41
CA PRO A 49 0.06 17.24 6.99
C PRO A 49 -0.81 16.08 6.53
N LEU A 50 -1.67 15.62 7.43
CA LEU A 50 -2.63 14.57 7.11
C LEU A 50 -3.63 15.09 6.10
N THR A 51 -3.81 14.37 5.00
CA THR A 51 -4.78 14.69 3.96
C THR A 51 -5.66 13.48 3.68
N LYS A 52 -6.88 13.74 3.25
CA LYS A 52 -7.77 12.70 2.75
C LYS A 52 -7.47 12.50 1.27
N SER A 53 -7.22 11.25 0.85
CA SER A 53 -6.92 11.00 -0.56
C SER A 53 -8.14 11.26 -1.44
N MET A 54 -7.89 11.68 -2.65
CA MET A 54 -8.90 12.14 -3.60
C MET A 54 -8.85 11.31 -4.88
N PRO A 55 -9.98 11.14 -5.58
CA PRO A 55 -9.96 10.54 -6.92
C PRO A 55 -9.02 11.33 -7.84
N GLY A 56 -8.33 10.61 -8.72
CA GLY A 56 -7.29 11.18 -9.57
C GLY A 56 -5.99 11.33 -8.80
N SER A 57 -5.17 12.31 -9.15
CA SER A 57 -3.88 12.52 -8.50
C SER A 57 -4.02 13.44 -7.29
N SER A 58 -3.77 12.90 -6.10
CA SER A 58 -3.72 13.71 -4.88
C SER A 58 -2.56 14.70 -4.93
N THR A 59 -1.41 14.30 -5.49
CA THR A 59 -0.28 15.20 -5.66
C THR A 59 -0.65 16.41 -6.49
N LEU A 60 -1.33 16.20 -7.60
CA LEU A 60 -1.79 17.29 -8.45
C LEU A 60 -2.84 18.14 -7.73
N ARG A 61 -3.74 17.50 -7.02
CA ARG A 61 -4.85 18.14 -6.31
C ARG A 61 -4.35 19.08 -5.19
N TYR A 62 -3.35 18.63 -4.44
CA TYR A 62 -2.81 19.40 -3.30
C TYR A 62 -1.57 20.22 -3.65
N GLY A 63 -1.09 20.15 -4.91
CA GLY A 63 0.00 20.97 -5.40
C GLY A 63 1.39 20.47 -5.04
N GLY A 64 1.55 19.18 -4.75
CA GLY A 64 2.86 18.61 -4.44
C GLY A 64 2.78 17.38 -3.56
N PRO A 65 3.87 17.04 -2.86
CA PRO A 65 3.93 15.86 -2.01
C PRO A 65 2.85 15.85 -0.93
N VAL A 66 2.27 14.68 -0.68
CA VAL A 66 1.24 14.48 0.34
C VAL A 66 1.57 13.24 1.17
N LYS A 67 0.95 13.13 2.34
CA LYS A 67 1.14 11.98 3.24
C LYS A 67 0.27 10.82 2.76
N GLU A 68 0.69 10.16 1.68
CA GLU A 68 -0.07 9.06 1.07
C GLU A 68 0.87 8.04 0.43
N LEU A 69 0.52 6.76 0.55
CA LEU A 69 1.11 5.66 -0.19
C LEU A 69 0.03 5.02 -1.06
N ARG A 70 0.38 4.63 -2.29
CA ARG A 70 -0.57 4.02 -3.22
C ARG A 70 0.12 3.14 -4.26
N ASP A 71 -0.67 2.52 -5.12
CA ASP A 71 -0.23 1.76 -6.29
C ASP A 71 0.77 0.66 -5.96
N PRO A 72 0.44 -0.28 -5.05
CA PRO A 72 1.36 -1.35 -4.72
C PRO A 72 1.54 -2.32 -5.88
N CYS A 73 2.78 -2.78 -6.05
CA CYS A 73 3.14 -3.78 -7.05
C CYS A 73 4.09 -4.79 -6.42
N ILE A 74 3.81 -6.07 -6.59
CA ILE A 74 4.62 -7.13 -6.01
C ILE A 74 5.66 -7.59 -7.03
N TYR A 75 6.89 -7.73 -6.56
CA TYR A 75 8.00 -8.26 -7.33
C TYR A 75 8.64 -9.41 -6.56
N LYS A 76 8.76 -10.57 -7.21
CA LYS A 76 9.41 -11.74 -6.62
C LYS A 76 10.75 -11.98 -7.28
N GLU A 77 11.78 -12.15 -6.47
CA GLU A 77 13.11 -12.50 -6.92
C GLU A 77 13.64 -13.62 -6.03
N ASP A 78 13.91 -14.78 -6.62
CA ASP A 78 14.28 -15.99 -5.91
C ASP A 78 13.19 -16.35 -4.88
N ASP A 79 13.53 -16.41 -3.59
CA ASP A 79 12.58 -16.69 -2.51
C ASP A 79 12.14 -15.44 -1.76
N LYS A 80 12.49 -14.26 -2.29
CA LYS A 80 12.17 -12.98 -1.65
C LYS A 80 11.04 -12.28 -2.37
N LEU A 81 10.17 -11.64 -1.59
CA LEU A 81 9.09 -10.83 -2.10
C LEU A 81 9.34 -9.36 -1.74
N TYR A 82 9.14 -8.51 -2.71
CA TYR A 82 9.26 -7.07 -2.55
C TYR A 82 7.97 -6.39 -2.96
N MET A 83 7.70 -5.26 -2.35
CA MET A 83 6.62 -4.38 -2.77
C MET A 83 7.21 -3.06 -3.21
N LEU A 84 6.85 -2.64 -4.44
CA LEU A 84 7.10 -1.28 -4.90
C LEU A 84 5.79 -0.50 -4.76
N TYR A 85 5.88 0.76 -4.38
CA TYR A 85 4.70 1.58 -4.17
C TYR A 85 5.03 3.04 -4.43
N SER A 86 4.01 3.82 -4.77
CA SER A 86 4.14 5.28 -4.89
C SER A 86 4.16 5.88 -3.50
N LEU A 87 5.08 6.81 -3.27
CA LEU A 87 5.24 7.47 -1.99
C LEU A 87 5.07 8.99 -2.11
N ALA A 88 4.75 9.64 -0.98
CA ALA A 88 4.47 11.07 -0.92
C ALA A 88 3.43 11.48 -1.97
N GLY A 89 2.38 10.67 -2.13
CA GLY A 89 1.45 10.74 -3.25
C GLY A 89 2.07 10.05 -4.46
N GLU A 90 2.31 10.79 -5.53
CA GLU A 90 2.97 10.25 -6.73
C GLU A 90 4.34 10.90 -6.95
N CYS A 91 5.06 11.20 -5.88
CA CYS A 91 6.34 11.93 -5.98
C CYS A 91 7.57 11.04 -5.97
N GLY A 92 7.40 9.73 -5.82
CA GLY A 92 8.52 8.80 -5.82
C GLY A 92 8.06 7.36 -5.74
N ILE A 93 9.02 6.45 -5.76
CA ILE A 93 8.77 5.01 -5.66
C ILE A 93 9.55 4.47 -4.47
N GLY A 94 8.83 3.77 -3.59
CA GLY A 94 9.42 3.09 -2.45
C GLY A 94 9.57 1.61 -2.72
N LEU A 95 10.46 0.96 -1.98
CA LEU A 95 10.69 -0.46 -2.04
C LEU A 95 10.74 -1.01 -0.63
N SER A 96 9.92 -2.02 -0.34
CA SER A 96 9.94 -2.74 0.93
C SER A 96 9.98 -4.23 0.67
N GLN A 97 10.72 -4.96 1.50
CA GLN A 97 10.69 -6.41 1.45
C GLN A 97 9.54 -6.91 2.31
N ILE A 98 8.82 -7.91 1.79
CA ILE A 98 7.69 -8.51 2.50
C ILE A 98 8.17 -9.78 3.20
N TYR A 99 7.93 -9.85 4.51
CA TYR A 99 8.30 -10.99 5.33
C TYR A 99 7.07 -11.69 5.87
N ASN A 100 7.19 -13.00 6.10
CA ASN A 100 6.19 -13.80 6.81
C ASN A 100 4.79 -13.81 6.17
N ILE A 101 4.69 -13.48 4.88
CA ILE A 101 3.42 -13.57 4.19
C ILE A 101 3.04 -15.05 4.01
N GLY A 102 1.77 -15.37 4.25
CA GLY A 102 1.29 -16.74 4.13
C GLY A 102 1.61 -17.65 5.31
N LYS A 103 2.26 -17.13 6.34
CA LYS A 103 2.52 -17.88 7.57
C LYS A 103 1.44 -17.57 8.60
N SER A 104 0.90 -18.59 9.16
CA SER A 104 -0.12 -18.48 10.21
C SER A 104 0.49 -18.52 11.60
#